data_c4db4110dff16e2240239510ce09a480
#
_entry.id   c4db4110dff16e2240239510ce09a480
#
_cell.length_a   1.000
_cell.length_b   1.000
_cell.length_c   1.000
_cell.angle_alpha   90.00
_cell.angle_beta   90.00
_cell.angle_gamma   90.00
#
_symmetry.space_group_name_H-M   'P 1'
#
loop_
_entity.id
_entity.type
_entity.pdbx_description
1 polymer ?
#
loop_
_entity_poly.entity_id
_entity_poly.type
_entity_poly.pdbx_seq_one_letter_code
_entity_poly.pdbx_strand_id
1 'polypeptide(L)'
;MIRTRFLEDGETVRWEARPAPRCYTFRHWRHSVFGLIFLAICSYWQVLGIAMADSYAVWWLAWLPLPFVITGLYFFVGHLVQARLEWNHVYYAITDQRVIVQRGLARPQSRFIELSELTYFRLHRQGEQLGTLRVHQGREQQLVLHCLEHPHRATELLEKAIARNKSAR
;
A
#
# COMPACT_ATOMS: atom_id res chain seq x y z
N MET A 1 -16.34 -2.61 8.99
CA MET A 1 -17.44 -1.64 9.18
C MET A 1 -16.89 -0.26 8.90
N ILE A 2 -17.24 0.34 7.75
CA ILE A 2 -16.92 1.73 7.44
C ILE A 2 -17.64 2.55 8.51
N ARG A 3 -16.88 3.36 9.26
CA ARG A 3 -17.52 4.35 10.13
C ARG A 3 -18.32 5.26 9.22
N THR A 4 -19.61 5.37 9.44
CA THR A 4 -20.61 6.24 8.78
C THR A 4 -20.19 7.71 8.65
N ARG A 5 -19.06 8.07 9.23
CA ARG A 5 -18.46 9.41 9.28
C ARG A 5 -17.97 9.96 7.92
N PHE A 6 -17.90 9.12 6.88
CA PHE A 6 -17.37 9.49 5.56
C PHE A 6 -18.39 9.34 4.44
N LEU A 7 -19.62 8.90 4.76
CA LEU A 7 -20.71 8.82 3.82
C LEU A 7 -21.50 10.14 3.86
N GLU A 8 -21.90 10.60 2.70
CA GLU A 8 -22.85 11.71 2.60
C GLU A 8 -24.27 11.25 2.94
N ASP A 9 -25.12 12.19 3.34
CA ASP A 9 -26.49 11.89 3.70
C ASP A 9 -27.23 11.26 2.50
N GLY A 10 -27.73 10.04 2.69
CA GLY A 10 -28.42 9.28 1.65
C GLY A 10 -27.52 8.37 0.79
N GLU A 11 -26.19 8.37 0.99
CA GLU A 11 -25.26 7.51 0.25
C GLU A 11 -25.33 6.05 0.73
N THR A 12 -25.47 5.12 -0.21
CA THR A 12 -25.57 3.69 0.10
C THR A 12 -24.30 2.93 -0.33
N VAL A 13 -23.75 2.14 0.59
CA VAL A 13 -22.60 1.26 0.30
C VAL A 13 -23.07 0.05 -0.48
N ARG A 14 -22.58 -0.13 -1.71
CA ARG A 14 -22.87 -1.27 -2.56
C ARG A 14 -21.88 -2.41 -2.40
N TRP A 15 -20.65 -2.07 -2.04
CA TRP A 15 -19.58 -3.04 -1.84
C TRP A 15 -18.53 -2.47 -0.90
N GLU A 16 -18.02 -3.31 -0.01
CA GLU A 16 -16.90 -2.96 0.87
C GLU A 16 -15.91 -4.12 0.93
N ALA A 17 -14.62 -3.80 1.07
CA ALA A 17 -13.57 -4.79 1.26
C ALA A 17 -12.38 -4.24 2.03
N ARG A 18 -11.58 -5.18 2.53
CA ARG A 18 -10.23 -4.92 3.03
C ARG A 18 -9.22 -5.60 2.12
N PRO A 19 -8.00 -5.07 2.01
CA PRO A 19 -6.95 -5.76 1.27
C PRO A 19 -6.56 -7.07 1.95
N ALA A 20 -6.16 -8.07 1.16
CA ALA A 20 -5.59 -9.32 1.67
C ALA A 20 -4.33 -9.01 2.50
N PRO A 21 -4.23 -9.46 3.76
CA PRO A 21 -3.20 -9.02 4.70
C PRO A 21 -1.78 -9.38 4.23
N ARG A 22 -1.60 -10.61 3.73
CA ARG A 22 -0.30 -11.07 3.22
C ARG A 22 0.14 -10.30 1.98
N CYS A 23 -0.73 -10.17 1.00
CA CYS A 23 -0.46 -9.43 -0.23
C CYS A 23 -0.13 -7.96 0.07
N TYR A 24 -0.90 -7.31 0.94
CA TYR A 24 -0.70 -5.91 1.31
C TYR A 24 0.64 -5.67 2.02
N THR A 25 1.02 -6.56 2.93
CA THR A 25 2.28 -6.47 3.68
C THR A 25 3.48 -6.65 2.75
N PHE A 26 3.44 -7.63 1.85
CA PHE A 26 4.54 -7.95 0.94
C PHE A 26 4.48 -7.20 -0.41
N ARG A 27 3.62 -6.20 -0.57
CA ARG A 27 3.49 -5.44 -1.84
C ARG A 27 4.81 -4.82 -2.33
N HIS A 28 5.73 -4.54 -1.41
CA HIS A 28 7.04 -3.94 -1.67
C HIS A 28 8.22 -4.88 -1.32
N TRP A 29 8.06 -6.19 -1.50
CA TRP A 29 9.08 -7.20 -1.16
C TRP A 29 10.47 -6.93 -1.76
N ARG A 30 10.52 -6.21 -2.91
CA ARG A 30 11.78 -5.80 -3.55
C ARG A 30 12.63 -4.91 -2.65
N HIS A 31 12.01 -4.05 -1.86
CA HIS A 31 12.72 -3.22 -0.88
C HIS A 31 13.29 -4.05 0.27
N SER A 32 12.58 -5.14 0.66
CA SER A 32 13.10 -6.08 1.67
C SER A 32 14.33 -6.80 1.16
N VAL A 33 14.34 -7.26 -0.09
CA VAL A 33 15.52 -7.92 -0.68
C VAL A 33 16.70 -6.96 -0.75
N PHE A 34 16.48 -5.73 -1.22
CA PHE A 34 17.51 -4.69 -1.21
C PHE A 34 18.01 -4.41 0.21
N GLY A 35 17.09 -4.26 1.16
CA GLY A 35 17.41 -4.03 2.57
C GLY A 35 18.23 -5.16 3.18
N LEU A 36 17.93 -6.41 2.84
CA LEU A 36 18.69 -7.57 3.30
C LEU A 36 20.13 -7.58 2.79
N ILE A 37 20.33 -7.32 1.48
CA ILE A 37 21.68 -7.25 0.88
C ILE A 37 22.48 -6.10 1.51
N PHE A 38 21.85 -4.91 1.62
CA PHE A 38 22.45 -3.74 2.23
C PHE A 38 22.83 -3.99 3.69
N LEU A 39 21.92 -4.59 4.46
CA LEU A 39 22.17 -4.99 5.87
C LEU A 39 23.34 -5.94 5.99
N ALA A 40 23.46 -6.95 5.12
CA ALA A 40 24.56 -7.89 5.14
C ALA A 40 25.92 -7.20 4.90
N ILE A 41 25.98 -6.29 3.92
CA ILE A 41 27.20 -5.51 3.62
C ILE A 41 27.57 -4.60 4.80
N CYS A 42 26.60 -3.88 5.36
CA CYS A 42 26.86 -3.00 6.49
C CYS A 42 27.22 -3.74 7.76
N SER A 43 26.62 -4.94 7.99
CA SER A 43 27.00 -5.80 9.13
C SER A 43 28.42 -6.33 8.99
N TYR A 44 28.84 -6.71 7.79
CA TYR A 44 30.22 -7.08 7.54
C TYR A 44 31.18 -5.91 7.79
N TRP A 45 30.83 -4.71 7.32
CA TRP A 45 31.59 -3.51 7.60
C TRP A 45 31.64 -3.17 9.10
N GLN A 46 30.54 -3.44 9.83
CA GLN A 46 30.49 -3.27 11.30
C GLN A 46 31.52 -4.16 12.01
N VAL A 47 31.61 -5.43 11.58
CA VAL A 47 32.58 -6.38 12.15
C VAL A 47 34.03 -5.89 11.90
N LEU A 48 34.34 -5.44 10.67
CA LEU A 48 35.63 -4.85 10.36
C LEU A 48 35.93 -3.59 11.18
N GLY A 49 34.95 -2.72 11.34
CA GLY A 49 35.06 -1.50 12.15
C GLY A 49 35.41 -1.79 13.61
N ILE A 50 34.79 -2.80 14.21
CA ILE A 50 35.11 -3.25 15.58
C ILE A 50 36.56 -3.78 15.63
N ALA A 51 36.95 -4.66 14.71
CA ALA A 51 38.29 -5.23 14.67
C ALA A 51 39.38 -4.16 14.50
N MET A 52 39.13 -3.14 13.66
CA MET A 52 40.03 -2.00 13.49
C MET A 52 40.09 -1.12 14.73
N ALA A 53 38.96 -0.90 15.40
CA ALA A 53 38.91 -0.12 16.63
C ALA A 53 39.80 -0.70 17.71
N ASP A 54 39.76 -2.03 17.87
CA ASP A 54 40.62 -2.76 18.81
C ASP A 54 42.10 -2.69 18.41
N SER A 55 42.40 -2.86 17.11
CA SER A 55 43.79 -2.90 16.61
C SER A 55 44.51 -1.55 16.71
N TYR A 56 43.78 -0.46 16.44
CA TYR A 56 44.34 0.90 16.38
C TYR A 56 44.02 1.74 17.61
N ALA A 57 43.34 1.18 18.64
CA ALA A 57 42.85 1.90 19.81
C ALA A 57 41.97 3.14 19.49
N VAL A 58 41.21 3.08 18.39
CA VAL A 58 40.37 4.17 17.89
C VAL A 58 38.88 3.79 18.04
N TRP A 59 38.36 3.98 19.25
CA TRP A 59 37.02 3.50 19.67
C TRP A 59 35.84 4.01 18.78
N TRP A 60 35.92 5.21 18.22
CA TRP A 60 34.83 5.77 17.39
C TRP A 60 34.67 5.02 16.06
N LEU A 61 35.70 4.28 15.59
CA LEU A 61 35.66 3.52 14.35
C LEU A 61 34.60 2.41 14.39
N ALA A 62 34.36 1.87 15.59
CA ALA A 62 33.30 0.87 15.81
C ALA A 62 31.89 1.46 15.65
N TRP A 63 31.69 2.75 15.84
CA TRP A 63 30.37 3.37 15.77
C TRP A 63 30.02 3.89 14.36
N LEU A 64 31.04 4.06 13.51
CA LEU A 64 30.86 4.65 12.17
C LEU A 64 29.89 3.87 11.28
N PRO A 65 29.91 2.50 11.21
CA PRO A 65 28.97 1.75 10.39
C PRO A 65 27.57 1.59 11.01
N LEU A 66 27.41 1.83 12.29
CA LEU A 66 26.15 1.55 13.00
C LEU A 66 24.90 2.23 12.41
N PRO A 67 24.93 3.51 11.99
CA PRO A 67 23.78 4.16 11.34
C PRO A 67 23.35 3.44 10.05
N PHE A 68 24.31 2.88 9.31
CA PHE A 68 24.04 2.15 8.07
C PHE A 68 23.40 0.77 8.37
N VAL A 69 23.83 0.10 9.43
CA VAL A 69 23.23 -1.15 9.90
C VAL A 69 21.76 -0.91 10.29
N ILE A 70 21.47 0.16 11.04
CA ILE A 70 20.11 0.56 11.45
C ILE A 70 19.27 0.87 10.21
N THR A 71 19.81 1.60 9.25
CA THR A 71 19.14 1.92 7.98
C THR A 71 18.84 0.65 7.18
N GLY A 72 19.79 -0.28 7.09
CA GLY A 72 19.60 -1.58 6.44
C GLY A 72 18.50 -2.41 7.10
N LEU A 73 18.48 -2.44 8.43
CA LEU A 73 17.43 -3.12 9.20
C LEU A 73 16.04 -2.50 8.94
N TYR A 74 15.96 -1.17 8.88
CA TYR A 74 14.72 -0.49 8.52
C TYR A 74 14.23 -0.86 7.12
N PHE A 75 15.10 -0.86 6.11
CA PHE A 75 14.74 -1.28 4.75
C PHE A 75 14.39 -2.76 4.65
N PHE A 76 14.96 -3.61 5.49
CA PHE A 76 14.67 -5.04 5.50
C PHE A 76 13.32 -5.34 6.16
N VAL A 77 13.05 -4.83 7.36
CA VAL A 77 11.88 -5.20 8.18
C VAL A 77 10.96 -4.02 8.46
N GLY A 78 11.49 -2.81 8.65
CA GLY A 78 10.73 -1.67 9.15
C GLY A 78 9.52 -1.31 8.30
N HIS A 79 9.66 -1.32 6.97
CA HIS A 79 8.55 -1.04 6.07
C HIS A 79 7.48 -2.16 6.03
N LEU A 80 7.86 -3.43 6.32
CA LEU A 80 6.90 -4.53 6.46
C LEU A 80 6.04 -4.35 7.71
N VAL A 81 6.68 -3.98 8.83
CA VAL A 81 5.99 -3.65 10.07
C VAL A 81 5.04 -2.47 9.85
N GLN A 82 5.52 -1.41 9.20
CA GLN A 82 4.69 -0.25 8.87
C GLN A 82 3.49 -0.63 8.00
N ALA A 83 3.70 -1.42 6.94
CA ALA A 83 2.62 -1.90 6.08
C ALA A 83 1.61 -2.78 6.86
N ARG A 84 2.08 -3.58 7.81
CA ARG A 84 1.21 -4.40 8.66
C ARG A 84 0.37 -3.56 9.62
N LEU A 85 0.94 -2.53 10.20
CA LEU A 85 0.23 -1.59 11.08
C LEU A 85 -0.79 -0.76 10.28
N GLU A 86 -0.41 -0.28 9.09
CA GLU A 86 -1.29 0.46 8.20
C GLU A 86 -2.50 -0.38 7.76
N TRP A 87 -2.31 -1.69 7.52
CA TRP A 87 -3.36 -2.58 7.05
C TRP A 87 -4.65 -2.53 7.90
N ASN A 88 -4.53 -2.37 9.20
CA ASN A 88 -5.69 -2.27 10.10
C ASN A 88 -6.58 -1.05 9.80
N HIS A 89 -6.04 -0.03 9.14
CA HIS A 89 -6.71 1.25 8.84
C HIS A 89 -7.06 1.39 7.36
N VAL A 90 -6.80 0.35 6.54
CA VAL A 90 -7.12 0.38 5.11
C VAL A 90 -8.48 -0.22 4.86
N TYR A 91 -9.33 0.56 4.18
CA TYR A 91 -10.66 0.18 3.75
C TYR A 91 -10.94 0.65 2.34
N TYR A 92 -11.68 -0.15 1.61
CA TYR A 92 -12.19 0.14 0.29
C TYR A 92 -13.70 0.05 0.28
N ALA A 93 -14.37 1.01 -0.34
CA ALA A 93 -15.80 0.98 -0.56
C ALA A 93 -16.16 1.47 -1.96
N ILE A 94 -17.21 0.91 -2.51
CA ILE A 94 -17.90 1.40 -3.69
C ILE A 94 -19.34 1.69 -3.25
N THR A 95 -19.73 2.95 -3.37
CA THR A 95 -21.08 3.39 -3.08
C THR A 95 -21.87 3.52 -4.38
N ASP A 96 -23.06 4.04 -4.30
CA ASP A 96 -23.87 4.39 -5.47
C ASP A 96 -23.39 5.68 -6.18
N GLN A 97 -22.54 6.48 -5.54
CA GLN A 97 -22.05 7.77 -6.06
C GLN A 97 -20.54 7.79 -6.33
N ARG A 98 -19.72 7.11 -5.51
CA ARG A 98 -18.26 7.21 -5.58
C ARG A 98 -17.51 5.95 -5.13
N VAL A 99 -16.23 5.87 -5.54
CA VAL A 99 -15.26 4.88 -5.04
C VAL A 99 -14.43 5.53 -3.95
N ILE A 100 -14.38 4.93 -2.77
CA ILE A 100 -13.70 5.47 -1.60
C ILE A 100 -12.55 4.54 -1.23
N VAL A 101 -11.37 5.11 -1.01
CA VAL A 101 -10.18 4.43 -0.47
C VAL A 101 -9.74 5.17 0.77
N GLN A 102 -9.78 4.50 1.91
CA GLN A 102 -9.26 5.01 3.16
C GLN A 102 -7.90 4.36 3.44
N ARG A 103 -6.89 5.17 3.78
CA ARG A 103 -5.54 4.75 4.15
C ARG A 103 -4.95 5.68 5.20
N GLY A 104 -3.94 5.21 5.91
CA GLY A 104 -3.12 5.99 6.83
C GLY A 104 -3.01 5.36 8.20
N LEU A 105 -1.80 5.43 8.78
CA LEU A 105 -1.47 4.82 10.07
C LEU A 105 -1.98 5.68 11.25
N ALA A 106 -1.59 6.96 11.28
CA ALA A 106 -1.91 7.86 12.39
C ALA A 106 -3.13 8.76 12.10
N ARG A 107 -3.28 9.16 10.83
CA ARG A 107 -4.42 9.96 10.37
C ARG A 107 -4.98 9.32 9.11
N PRO A 108 -6.08 8.57 9.22
CA PRO A 108 -6.71 7.97 8.04
C PRO A 108 -7.17 9.07 7.09
N GLN A 109 -6.60 9.07 5.89
CA GLN A 109 -7.01 9.94 4.80
C GLN A 109 -7.92 9.15 3.87
N SER A 110 -9.07 9.74 3.55
CA SER A 110 -9.99 9.21 2.55
C SER A 110 -9.75 9.90 1.22
N ARG A 111 -9.59 9.12 0.16
CA ARG A 111 -9.59 9.60 -1.22
C ARG A 111 -10.77 8.97 -1.93
N PHE A 112 -11.42 9.72 -2.80
CA PHE A 112 -12.56 9.24 -3.56
C PHE A 112 -12.49 9.68 -5.02
N ILE A 113 -13.16 8.94 -5.86
CA ILE A 113 -13.44 9.26 -7.26
C ILE A 113 -14.94 9.07 -7.46
N GLU A 114 -15.60 10.06 -8.03
CA GLU A 114 -17.01 9.96 -8.37
C GLU A 114 -17.24 8.97 -9.50
N LEU A 115 -18.28 8.16 -9.38
CA LEU A 115 -18.64 7.19 -10.41
C LEU A 115 -19.08 7.88 -11.71
N SER A 116 -19.61 9.10 -11.64
CA SER A 116 -19.96 9.96 -12.79
C SER A 116 -18.75 10.35 -13.63
N GLU A 117 -17.59 10.53 -13.00
CA GLU A 117 -16.35 10.98 -13.63
C GLU A 117 -15.40 9.83 -13.97
N LEU A 118 -15.81 8.60 -13.64
CA LEU A 118 -15.04 7.39 -13.91
C LEU A 118 -14.84 7.21 -15.43
N THR A 119 -13.57 7.23 -15.86
CA THR A 119 -13.22 7.10 -17.27
C THR A 119 -12.94 5.66 -17.65
N TYR A 120 -12.06 4.99 -16.92
CA TYR A 120 -11.72 3.58 -17.10
C TYR A 120 -11.10 3.01 -15.84
N PHE A 121 -11.04 1.68 -15.78
CA PHE A 121 -10.27 0.99 -14.74
C PHE A 121 -9.39 -0.09 -15.37
N ARG A 122 -8.36 -0.50 -14.61
CA ARG A 122 -7.49 -1.62 -14.97
C ARG A 122 -7.40 -2.58 -13.80
N LEU A 123 -7.71 -3.85 -14.07
CA LEU A 123 -7.50 -4.94 -13.11
C LEU A 123 -6.17 -5.63 -13.42
N HIS A 124 -5.24 -5.58 -12.48
CA HIS A 124 -4.01 -6.36 -12.52
C HIS A 124 -4.18 -7.57 -11.60
N ARG A 125 -4.35 -8.74 -12.18
CA ARG A 125 -4.49 -10.00 -11.42
C ARG A 125 -3.15 -10.42 -10.84
N GLN A 126 -3.16 -10.84 -9.57
CA GLN A 126 -2.01 -11.34 -8.82
C GLN A 126 -2.25 -12.80 -8.38
N GLY A 127 -2.77 -13.63 -9.29
CA GLY A 127 -3.24 -14.98 -9.06
C GLY A 127 -4.74 -15.12 -9.36
N GLU A 128 -5.33 -16.25 -8.97
CA GLU A 128 -6.74 -16.57 -9.30
C GLU A 128 -7.74 -15.72 -8.51
N GLN A 129 -7.42 -15.42 -7.26
CA GLN A 129 -8.36 -14.78 -6.31
C GLN A 129 -7.95 -13.36 -5.90
N LEU A 130 -6.73 -12.92 -6.26
CA LEU A 130 -6.20 -11.63 -5.86
C LEU A 130 -6.03 -10.70 -7.05
N GLY A 131 -6.34 -9.42 -6.85
CA GLY A 131 -6.13 -8.40 -7.87
C GLY A 131 -5.90 -7.02 -7.30
N THR A 132 -5.18 -6.21 -8.04
CA THR A 132 -5.04 -4.76 -7.77
C THR A 132 -5.87 -4.01 -8.81
N LEU A 133 -6.83 -3.26 -8.34
CA LEU A 133 -7.72 -2.47 -9.18
C LEU A 133 -7.26 -1.02 -9.21
N ARG A 134 -7.01 -0.49 -10.40
CA ARG A 134 -6.66 0.91 -10.62
C ARG A 134 -7.84 1.60 -11.29
N VAL A 135 -8.40 2.59 -10.63
CA VAL A 135 -9.54 3.39 -11.09
C VAL A 135 -9.02 4.75 -11.52
N HIS A 136 -9.40 5.21 -12.70
CA HIS A 136 -8.91 6.45 -13.28
C HIS A 136 -10.06 7.43 -13.55
N GLN A 137 -9.83 8.67 -13.13
CA GLN A 137 -10.66 9.83 -13.44
C GLN A 137 -9.84 10.74 -14.36
N GLY A 138 -10.14 10.72 -15.64
CA GLY A 138 -9.36 11.47 -16.64
C GLY A 138 -7.89 11.02 -16.70
N ARG A 139 -6.97 11.98 -16.84
CA ARG A 139 -5.52 11.74 -16.92
C ARG A 139 -4.78 11.92 -15.61
N GLU A 140 -5.31 12.67 -14.68
CA GLU A 140 -4.56 13.15 -13.51
C GLU A 140 -4.87 12.38 -12.23
N GLN A 141 -6.11 11.95 -12.04
CA GLN A 141 -6.48 11.29 -10.78
C GLN A 141 -6.55 9.78 -10.93
N GLN A 142 -5.80 9.10 -10.07
CA GLN A 142 -5.76 7.66 -9.99
C GLN A 142 -6.01 7.20 -8.56
N LEU A 143 -6.93 6.27 -8.39
CA LEU A 143 -7.20 5.59 -7.14
C LEU A 143 -6.81 4.11 -7.26
N VAL A 144 -6.01 3.61 -6.33
CA VAL A 144 -5.51 2.23 -6.40
C VAL A 144 -6.01 1.44 -5.20
N LEU A 145 -6.76 0.37 -5.49
CA LEU A 145 -7.23 -0.60 -4.52
C LEU A 145 -6.29 -1.82 -4.60
N HIS A 146 -5.34 -1.90 -3.68
CA HIS A 146 -4.35 -2.98 -3.67
C HIS A 146 -4.91 -4.25 -3.06
N CYS A 147 -4.51 -5.39 -3.63
CA CYS A 147 -4.69 -6.71 -3.02
C CYS A 147 -6.13 -7.03 -2.64
N LEU A 148 -7.06 -6.78 -3.56
CA LEU A 148 -8.46 -7.17 -3.39
C LEU A 148 -8.62 -8.68 -3.50
N GLU A 149 -9.35 -9.26 -2.56
CA GLU A 149 -9.87 -10.61 -2.68
C GLU A 149 -11.16 -10.58 -3.50
N HIS A 150 -11.29 -11.53 -4.43
CA HIS A 150 -12.46 -11.68 -5.30
C HIS A 150 -12.89 -10.36 -6.01
N PRO A 151 -12.03 -9.76 -6.84
CA PRO A 151 -12.27 -8.44 -7.42
C PRO A 151 -13.47 -8.38 -8.38
N HIS A 152 -14.08 -9.51 -8.75
CA HIS A 152 -15.16 -9.60 -9.73
C HIS A 152 -16.36 -8.71 -9.41
N ARG A 153 -16.82 -8.70 -8.14
CA ARG A 153 -17.95 -7.86 -7.73
C ARG A 153 -17.64 -6.38 -7.87
N ALA A 154 -16.41 -5.97 -7.51
CA ALA A 154 -15.99 -4.58 -7.66
C ALA A 154 -15.90 -4.19 -9.14
N THR A 155 -15.33 -5.04 -10.00
CA THR A 155 -15.23 -4.76 -11.45
C THR A 155 -16.60 -4.69 -12.11
N GLU A 156 -17.54 -5.58 -11.78
CA GLU A 156 -18.91 -5.55 -12.28
C GLU A 156 -19.64 -4.23 -11.97
N LEU A 157 -19.49 -3.73 -10.73
CA LEU A 157 -20.07 -2.44 -10.34
C LEU A 157 -19.48 -1.27 -11.13
N LEU A 158 -18.15 -1.28 -11.34
CA LEU A 158 -17.48 -0.24 -12.13
C LEU A 158 -17.83 -0.30 -13.61
N GLU A 159 -17.97 -1.50 -14.19
CA GLU A 159 -18.42 -1.70 -15.57
C GLU A 159 -19.83 -1.12 -15.79
N LYS A 160 -20.75 -1.41 -14.87
CA LYS A 160 -22.10 -0.85 -14.89
C LYS A 160 -22.10 0.67 -14.79
N ALA A 161 -21.22 1.25 -13.93
CA ALA A 161 -21.07 2.70 -13.82
C ALA A 161 -20.55 3.34 -15.11
N ILE A 162 -19.52 2.76 -15.73
CA ILE A 162 -18.96 3.25 -17.01
C ILE A 162 -19.99 3.14 -18.15
N ALA A 163 -20.72 2.02 -18.22
CA ALA A 163 -21.76 1.84 -19.24
C ALA A 163 -22.87 2.90 -19.10
N ARG A 164 -23.28 3.18 -17.87
CA ARG A 164 -24.26 4.25 -17.56
C ARG A 164 -23.76 5.63 -17.96
N ASN A 165 -22.50 5.95 -17.67
CA ASN A 165 -21.89 7.24 -18.03
C ASN A 165 -21.77 7.41 -19.55
N LYS A 166 -21.52 6.31 -20.31
CA LYS A 166 -21.47 6.35 -21.77
C LYS A 166 -22.84 6.55 -22.41
N SER A 167 -23.90 6.03 -21.79
CA SER A 167 -25.27 6.20 -22.30
C SER A 167 -25.88 7.57 -21.97
N ALA A 168 -25.28 8.30 -21.01
CA ALA A 168 -25.72 9.63 -20.60
C ALA A 168 -25.02 10.80 -21.31
N ARG A 169 -23.99 10.47 -22.14
CA ARG A 169 -23.28 11.43 -23.02
C ARG A 169 -23.78 11.34 -24.46
#